data_81633fc88dbae84986e54413ca744eb3
#
_entry.id   81633fc88dbae84986e54413ca744eb3
#
_cell.length_a   1.000
_cell.length_b   1.000
_cell.length_c   1.000
_cell.angle_alpha   90.00
_cell.angle_beta   90.00
_cell.angle_gamma   90.00
#
_symmetry.space_group_name_H-M   'P 1'
#
loop_
_entity.id
_entity.type
_entity.pdbx_description
1 polymer ?
#
loop_
_entity_poly.entity_id
_entity_poly.type
_entity_poly.pdbx_seq_one_letter_code
_entity_poly.pdbx_strand_id
1 'polypeptide(L)'
;RSRGLGDVYKRQVQDRTGISVRVGESAATDLVNTVPAHTVLNGLVGSLGLGPTLATIAAGEILALANKESLVAGGELVIKAAQPGQIVPVDSEHSAFAQCLRAGRTHEVARLVLTASGGPFRGWTRAQLESVTPQQAGAHPTWSMGPMNTLNSATLVNKGLELIEARLLFGVDYDNIQVAVHPQSIVHSMVTFCDGSTIAQASPPSMKI
;
A
#
# COMPACT_ATOMS: atom_id res chain seq x y z
N ARG A 1 -24.96 -26.04 -17.85
CA ARG A 1 -24.06 -25.25 -16.94
C ARG A 1 -23.89 -23.90 -17.57
N SER A 2 -24.42 -22.83 -16.97
CA SER A 2 -24.17 -21.46 -17.43
C SER A 2 -22.67 -21.19 -17.27
N ARG A 3 -21.99 -20.89 -18.38
CA ARG A 3 -20.61 -20.43 -18.33
C ARG A 3 -20.61 -19.03 -17.68
N GLY A 4 -19.82 -18.84 -16.64
CA GLY A 4 -19.74 -17.56 -15.97
C GLY A 4 -19.22 -16.46 -16.93
N LEU A 5 -19.55 -15.20 -16.64
CA LEU A 5 -19.07 -14.04 -17.43
C LEU A 5 -17.54 -14.04 -17.60
N GLY A 6 -16.80 -14.51 -16.59
CA GLY A 6 -15.35 -14.66 -16.67
C GLY A 6 -14.86 -15.57 -17.81
N ASP A 7 -15.56 -16.67 -18.09
CA ASP A 7 -15.20 -17.57 -19.20
C ASP A 7 -15.45 -16.93 -20.57
N VAL A 8 -16.46 -16.06 -20.67
CA VAL A 8 -16.76 -15.32 -21.90
C VAL A 8 -15.66 -14.30 -22.18
N TYR A 9 -15.28 -13.51 -21.21
CA TYR A 9 -14.19 -12.53 -21.34
C TYR A 9 -12.85 -13.20 -21.61
N LYS A 10 -12.55 -14.30 -20.94
CA LYS A 10 -11.35 -15.11 -21.20
C LYS A 10 -11.23 -15.44 -22.71
N ARG A 11 -12.27 -16.00 -23.31
CA ARG A 11 -12.27 -16.32 -24.71
C ARG A 11 -12.09 -15.12 -25.62
N GLN A 12 -12.85 -14.04 -25.36
CA GLN A 12 -12.74 -12.81 -26.15
C GLN A 12 -11.32 -12.24 -26.16
N VAL A 13 -10.64 -12.25 -25.02
CA VAL A 13 -9.27 -11.76 -24.94
C VAL A 13 -8.31 -12.72 -25.64
N GLN A 14 -8.42 -14.03 -25.39
CA GLN A 14 -7.59 -15.05 -26.06
C GLN A 14 -7.74 -15.02 -27.58
N ASP A 15 -8.98 -14.94 -28.10
CA ASP A 15 -9.28 -14.89 -29.53
C ASP A 15 -8.72 -13.63 -30.20
N ARG A 16 -8.69 -12.51 -29.48
CA ARG A 16 -8.18 -11.23 -29.99
C ARG A 16 -6.67 -11.07 -29.93
N THR A 17 -6.03 -11.66 -28.93
CA THR A 17 -4.63 -11.36 -28.61
C THR A 17 -3.70 -12.57 -28.78
N GLY A 18 -4.26 -13.78 -28.85
CA GLY A 18 -3.48 -15.01 -28.77
C GLY A 18 -2.88 -15.31 -27.41
N ILE A 19 -3.12 -14.45 -26.40
CA ILE A 19 -2.54 -14.56 -25.06
C ILE A 19 -3.39 -15.51 -24.22
N SER A 20 -2.74 -16.44 -23.50
CA SER A 20 -3.41 -17.29 -22.53
C SER A 20 -3.90 -16.46 -21.33
N VAL A 21 -5.19 -16.53 -21.05
CA VAL A 21 -5.85 -15.78 -19.96
C VAL A 21 -6.28 -16.74 -18.86
N ARG A 22 -5.97 -16.38 -17.62
CA ARG A 22 -6.43 -17.08 -16.41
C ARG A 22 -7.61 -16.32 -15.81
N VAL A 23 -8.59 -17.02 -15.30
CA VAL A 23 -9.77 -16.45 -14.62
C VAL A 23 -10.11 -17.28 -13.38
N GLY A 24 -10.68 -16.64 -12.38
CA GLY A 24 -11.06 -17.25 -11.11
C GLY A 24 -10.32 -16.61 -9.94
N GLU A 25 -10.68 -17.00 -8.74
CA GLU A 25 -10.13 -16.44 -7.50
C GLU A 25 -8.62 -16.69 -7.33
N SER A 26 -8.13 -17.83 -7.81
CA SER A 26 -6.71 -18.18 -7.78
C SER A 26 -5.88 -17.62 -8.93
N ALA A 27 -6.51 -17.02 -9.95
CA ALA A 27 -5.85 -16.68 -11.22
C ALA A 27 -4.56 -15.87 -11.06
N ALA A 28 -4.55 -14.89 -10.16
CA ALA A 28 -3.36 -14.06 -9.89
C ALA A 28 -2.26 -14.87 -9.19
N THR A 29 -2.61 -15.70 -8.22
CA THR A 29 -1.66 -16.62 -7.53
C THR A 29 -1.09 -17.64 -8.50
N ASP A 30 -1.93 -18.23 -9.34
CA ASP A 30 -1.51 -19.20 -10.38
C ASP A 30 -0.60 -18.55 -11.42
N LEU A 31 -0.82 -17.27 -11.74
CA LEU A 31 0.06 -16.51 -12.62
C LEU A 31 1.46 -16.40 -12.03
N VAL A 32 1.57 -15.97 -10.79
CA VAL A 32 2.86 -15.85 -10.07
C VAL A 32 3.57 -17.20 -10.01
N ASN A 33 2.86 -18.28 -9.67
CA ASN A 33 3.44 -19.61 -9.54
C ASN A 33 3.95 -20.21 -10.87
N THR A 34 3.56 -19.66 -12.02
CA THR A 34 3.83 -20.29 -13.32
C THR A 34 4.60 -19.42 -14.30
N VAL A 35 4.70 -18.12 -14.04
CA VAL A 35 5.44 -17.17 -14.88
C VAL A 35 6.63 -16.64 -14.08
N PRO A 36 7.85 -17.07 -14.42
CA PRO A 36 9.05 -16.56 -13.74
C PRO A 36 9.16 -15.04 -13.89
N ALA A 37 9.47 -14.37 -12.80
CA ALA A 37 9.70 -12.93 -12.77
C ALA A 37 10.86 -12.58 -11.83
N HIS A 38 11.55 -11.50 -12.09
CA HIS A 38 12.52 -10.94 -11.15
C HIS A 38 11.79 -10.18 -10.02
N THR A 39 10.73 -9.48 -10.38
CA THR A 39 9.96 -8.64 -9.48
C THR A 39 8.48 -8.75 -9.81
N VAL A 40 7.66 -8.95 -8.81
CA VAL A 40 6.20 -8.96 -8.92
C VAL A 40 5.65 -7.72 -8.23
N LEU A 41 4.98 -6.85 -8.98
CA LEU A 41 4.23 -5.73 -8.44
C LEU A 41 2.82 -6.20 -8.05
N ASN A 42 2.52 -6.20 -6.76
CA ASN A 42 1.18 -6.51 -6.27
C ASN A 42 0.42 -5.22 -5.92
N GLY A 43 -0.46 -4.81 -6.84
CA GLY A 43 -1.37 -3.67 -6.69
C GLY A 43 -2.84 -4.08 -6.64
N LEU A 44 -3.15 -5.35 -6.33
CA LEU A 44 -4.53 -5.81 -6.16
C LEU A 44 -5.20 -5.13 -4.97
N VAL A 45 -6.51 -4.90 -5.04
CA VAL A 45 -7.26 -4.24 -3.97
C VAL A 45 -7.76 -5.28 -2.97
N GLY A 46 -7.65 -4.96 -1.68
CA GLY A 46 -8.17 -5.79 -0.59
C GLY A 46 -7.38 -7.07 -0.35
N SER A 47 -7.97 -8.01 0.37
CA SER A 47 -7.34 -9.27 0.77
C SER A 47 -7.05 -10.24 -0.38
N LEU A 48 -7.57 -9.99 -1.58
CA LEU A 48 -7.28 -10.79 -2.78
C LEU A 48 -5.78 -10.79 -3.15
N GLY A 49 -5.05 -9.77 -2.73
CA GLY A 49 -3.61 -9.70 -2.93
C GLY A 49 -2.79 -10.63 -2.03
N LEU A 50 -3.36 -11.22 -0.97
CA LEU A 50 -2.58 -12.05 -0.02
C LEU A 50 -2.02 -13.33 -0.66
N GLY A 51 -2.82 -14.01 -1.49
CA GLY A 51 -2.35 -15.20 -2.21
C GLY A 51 -1.15 -14.91 -3.12
N PRO A 52 -1.23 -13.96 -4.05
CA PRO A 52 -0.09 -13.53 -4.86
C PRO A 52 1.11 -13.03 -4.05
N THR A 53 0.89 -12.32 -2.94
CA THR A 53 1.97 -11.89 -2.02
C THR A 53 2.76 -13.10 -1.51
N LEU A 54 2.09 -14.09 -0.94
CA LEU A 54 2.74 -15.29 -0.41
C LEU A 54 3.39 -16.14 -1.51
N ALA A 55 2.75 -16.24 -2.68
CA ALA A 55 3.31 -16.94 -3.83
C ALA A 55 4.61 -16.29 -4.33
N THR A 56 4.65 -14.96 -4.42
CA THR A 56 5.85 -14.20 -4.80
C THR A 56 7.01 -14.45 -3.82
N ILE A 57 6.70 -14.38 -2.52
CA ILE A 57 7.69 -14.65 -1.48
C ILE A 57 8.22 -16.09 -1.58
N ALA A 58 7.33 -17.08 -1.74
CA ALA A 58 7.70 -18.48 -1.86
C ALA A 58 8.53 -18.78 -3.12
N ALA A 59 8.28 -18.06 -4.20
CA ALA A 59 9.07 -18.16 -5.44
C ALA A 59 10.49 -17.54 -5.32
N GLY A 60 10.79 -16.83 -4.22
CA GLY A 60 12.06 -16.13 -4.03
C GLY A 60 12.20 -14.84 -4.85
N GLU A 61 11.10 -14.37 -5.44
CA GLU A 61 11.06 -13.17 -6.26
C GLU A 61 10.92 -11.91 -5.40
N ILE A 62 11.33 -10.75 -5.90
CA ILE A 62 11.14 -9.47 -5.23
C ILE A 62 9.65 -9.10 -5.28
N LEU A 63 9.07 -8.83 -4.13
CA LEU A 63 7.70 -8.34 -3.99
C LEU A 63 7.69 -6.80 -3.90
N ALA A 64 7.30 -6.12 -4.98
CA ALA A 64 6.97 -4.70 -4.95
C ALA A 64 5.52 -4.55 -4.45
N LEU A 65 5.36 -4.22 -3.17
CA LEU A 65 4.07 -4.27 -2.47
C LEU A 65 3.38 -2.91 -2.49
N ALA A 66 2.32 -2.79 -3.29
CA ALA A 66 1.39 -1.66 -3.32
C ALA A 66 0.05 -1.99 -2.65
N ASN A 67 -0.20 -3.26 -2.33
CA ASN A 67 -1.40 -3.74 -1.65
C ASN A 67 -1.16 -3.84 -0.14
N LYS A 68 -1.48 -2.78 0.59
CA LYS A 68 -1.31 -2.72 2.05
C LYS A 68 -2.20 -3.71 2.80
N GLU A 69 -3.38 -3.99 2.27
CA GLU A 69 -4.34 -4.88 2.90
C GLU A 69 -3.83 -6.32 3.02
N SER A 70 -3.03 -6.77 2.06
CA SER A 70 -2.37 -8.09 2.15
C SER A 70 -1.42 -8.18 3.33
N LEU A 71 -0.65 -7.13 3.55
CA LEU A 71 0.28 -7.09 4.67
C LEU A 71 -0.45 -6.94 6.01
N VAL A 72 -1.47 -6.09 6.07
CA VAL A 72 -2.31 -5.93 7.28
C VAL A 72 -3.05 -7.23 7.62
N ALA A 73 -3.62 -7.91 6.62
CA ALA A 73 -4.35 -9.17 6.81
C ALA A 73 -3.42 -10.36 7.10
N GLY A 74 -2.29 -10.45 6.39
CA GLY A 74 -1.31 -11.52 6.56
C GLY A 74 -0.36 -11.32 7.74
N GLY A 75 -0.17 -10.07 8.15
CA GLY A 75 0.62 -9.69 9.31
C GLY A 75 1.99 -10.35 9.34
N GLU A 76 2.30 -10.92 10.49
CA GLU A 76 3.57 -11.60 10.70
C GLU A 76 3.76 -12.86 9.84
N LEU A 77 2.68 -13.46 9.31
CA LEU A 77 2.80 -14.56 8.37
C LEU A 77 3.59 -14.15 7.12
N VAL A 78 3.26 -12.99 6.57
CA VAL A 78 3.96 -12.43 5.40
C VAL A 78 5.39 -12.06 5.75
N ILE A 79 5.59 -11.36 6.89
CA ILE A 79 6.92 -10.91 7.31
C ILE A 79 7.85 -12.09 7.60
N LYS A 80 7.36 -13.13 8.29
CA LYS A 80 8.17 -14.33 8.60
C LYS A 80 8.50 -15.19 7.39
N ALA A 81 7.65 -15.17 6.36
CA ALA A 81 7.89 -15.90 5.12
C ALA A 81 8.93 -15.20 4.22
N ALA A 82 9.07 -13.88 4.32
CA ALA A 82 9.94 -13.10 3.46
C ALA A 82 11.41 -13.13 3.92
N GLN A 83 12.31 -13.11 2.95
CA GLN A 83 13.74 -12.88 3.22
C GLN A 83 14.02 -11.38 3.41
N PRO A 84 15.07 -11.00 4.14
CA PRO A 84 15.48 -9.61 4.25
C PRO A 84 15.62 -8.92 2.86
N GLY A 85 14.95 -7.79 2.67
CA GLY A 85 14.97 -7.04 1.42
C GLY A 85 14.08 -7.59 0.30
N GLN A 86 13.36 -8.69 0.52
CA GLN A 86 12.48 -9.28 -0.48
C GLN A 86 11.19 -8.46 -0.69
N ILE A 87 10.71 -7.78 0.35
CA ILE A 87 9.56 -6.88 0.25
C ILE A 87 10.05 -5.45 0.04
N VAL A 88 9.63 -4.84 -1.07
CA VAL A 88 9.90 -3.45 -1.42
C VAL A 88 8.58 -2.68 -1.34
N PRO A 89 8.45 -1.72 -0.41
CA PRO A 89 7.23 -0.94 -0.29
C PRO A 89 7.04 0.00 -1.48
N VAL A 90 5.83 0.05 -2.02
CA VAL A 90 5.43 0.92 -3.13
C VAL A 90 4.48 2.01 -2.67
N ASP A 91 3.72 1.78 -1.59
CA ASP A 91 2.90 2.83 -0.99
C ASP A 91 3.77 4.06 -0.69
N SER A 92 3.30 5.26 -1.03
CA SER A 92 4.13 6.47 -1.12
C SER A 92 4.86 6.79 0.19
N GLU A 93 4.16 6.69 1.31
CA GLU A 93 4.71 6.97 2.63
C GLU A 93 5.76 5.93 3.05
N HIS A 94 5.53 4.65 2.74
CA HIS A 94 6.45 3.57 3.07
C HIS A 94 7.67 3.53 2.14
N SER A 95 7.47 3.86 0.86
CA SER A 95 8.58 4.11 -0.07
C SER A 95 9.46 5.26 0.45
N ALA A 96 8.84 6.34 0.94
CA ALA A 96 9.56 7.47 1.53
C ALA A 96 10.35 7.05 2.78
N PHE A 97 9.76 6.25 3.69
CA PHE A 97 10.48 5.68 4.83
C PHE A 97 11.68 4.85 4.37
N ALA A 98 11.48 3.94 3.42
CA ALA A 98 12.56 3.11 2.90
C ALA A 98 13.71 3.93 2.28
N GLN A 99 13.40 5.07 1.66
CA GLN A 99 14.40 6.01 1.15
C GLN A 99 15.15 6.72 2.28
N CYS A 100 14.43 7.24 3.30
CA CYS A 100 15.02 7.92 4.45
C CYS A 100 15.89 6.98 5.31
N LEU A 101 15.48 5.73 5.47
CA LEU A 101 16.21 4.72 6.25
C LEU A 101 17.56 4.32 5.65
N ARG A 102 17.85 4.70 4.39
CA ARG A 102 19.18 4.51 3.80
C ARG A 102 20.26 5.41 4.43
N ALA A 103 19.84 6.45 5.17
CA ALA A 103 20.74 7.40 5.82
C ALA A 103 21.29 6.91 7.17
N GLY A 104 20.73 5.82 7.72
CA GLY A 104 21.14 5.28 9.02
C GLY A 104 20.76 3.81 9.18
N ARG A 105 20.98 3.27 10.37
CA ARG A 105 20.67 1.89 10.71
C ARG A 105 19.34 1.81 11.46
N THR A 106 18.63 0.70 11.36
CA THR A 106 17.31 0.52 11.99
C THR A 106 17.33 0.77 13.50
N HIS A 107 18.38 0.35 14.20
CA HIS A 107 18.50 0.57 15.65
C HIS A 107 18.80 2.01 16.05
N GLU A 108 19.16 2.87 15.10
CA GLU A 108 19.38 4.31 15.31
C GLU A 108 18.08 5.12 15.11
N VAL A 109 16.99 4.46 14.66
CA VAL A 109 15.70 5.12 14.47
C VAL A 109 15.04 5.40 15.81
N ALA A 110 14.85 6.67 16.13
CA ALA A 110 14.09 7.10 17.29
C ALA A 110 12.59 7.19 16.98
N ARG A 111 12.22 7.60 15.75
CA ARG A 111 10.83 7.81 15.40
C ARG A 111 10.61 7.83 13.89
N LEU A 112 9.48 7.24 13.46
CA LEU A 112 8.91 7.43 12.13
C LEU A 112 7.81 8.48 12.18
N VAL A 113 7.75 9.38 11.20
CA VAL A 113 6.67 10.36 11.05
C VAL A 113 5.96 10.12 9.73
N LEU A 114 4.77 9.53 9.84
CA LEU A 114 3.88 9.20 8.74
C LEU A 114 3.04 10.43 8.39
N THR A 115 3.13 10.95 7.19
CA THR A 115 2.32 12.10 6.78
C THR A 115 0.94 11.68 6.27
N ALA A 116 -0.01 12.58 6.38
CA ALA A 116 -1.37 12.42 5.90
C ALA A 116 -1.88 13.70 5.26
N SER A 117 -2.64 13.63 4.17
CA SER A 117 -3.32 14.81 3.62
C SER A 117 -4.41 15.36 4.55
N GLY A 118 -4.96 14.51 5.40
CA GLY A 118 -6.09 14.79 6.28
C GLY A 118 -7.45 14.55 5.64
N GLY A 119 -7.50 14.14 4.36
CA GLY A 119 -8.72 13.84 3.64
C GLY A 119 -9.61 15.06 3.34
N PRO A 120 -10.78 14.83 2.71
CA PRO A 120 -11.70 15.90 2.30
C PRO A 120 -12.39 16.62 3.46
N PHE A 121 -12.48 16.00 4.62
CA PHE A 121 -13.23 16.53 5.77
C PHE A 121 -12.34 17.18 6.84
N ARG A 122 -11.09 17.42 6.51
CA ARG A 122 -10.16 18.07 7.43
C ARG A 122 -10.69 19.44 7.88
N GLY A 123 -10.75 19.64 9.20
CA GLY A 123 -11.27 20.86 9.81
C GLY A 123 -12.79 20.93 9.94
N TRP A 124 -13.53 19.91 9.50
CA TRP A 124 -14.97 19.85 9.68
C TRP A 124 -15.32 19.51 11.12
N THR A 125 -16.35 20.16 11.64
CA THR A 125 -16.92 19.84 12.95
C THR A 125 -17.74 18.55 12.88
N ARG A 126 -17.98 17.92 14.02
CA ARG A 126 -18.83 16.73 14.12
C ARG A 126 -20.22 16.96 13.51
N ALA A 127 -20.84 18.12 13.79
CA ALA A 127 -22.15 18.48 13.24
C ALA A 127 -22.14 18.56 11.69
N GLN A 128 -21.08 19.07 11.10
CA GLN A 128 -20.92 19.10 9.63
C GLN A 128 -20.75 17.68 9.05
N LEU A 129 -20.12 16.78 9.80
CA LEU A 129 -19.91 15.40 9.36
C LEU A 129 -21.19 14.57 9.35
N GLU A 130 -22.22 14.93 10.13
CA GLU A 130 -23.49 14.18 10.20
C GLU A 130 -24.26 14.16 8.86
N SER A 131 -24.02 15.14 7.99
CA SER A 131 -24.69 15.28 6.69
C SER A 131 -23.83 14.87 5.50
N VAL A 132 -22.64 14.25 5.73
CA VAL A 132 -21.71 13.86 4.66
C VAL A 132 -22.34 12.80 3.75
N THR A 133 -22.21 13.00 2.46
CA THR A 133 -22.66 12.06 1.44
C THR A 133 -21.53 11.15 0.95
N PRO A 134 -21.83 9.97 0.38
CA PRO A 134 -20.83 9.11 -0.25
C PRO A 134 -20.05 9.83 -1.37
N GLN A 135 -20.70 10.73 -2.11
CA GLN A 135 -20.07 11.51 -3.16
C GLN A 135 -18.99 12.45 -2.62
N GLN A 136 -19.27 13.10 -1.49
CA GLN A 136 -18.29 13.97 -0.82
C GLN A 136 -17.12 13.15 -0.25
N ALA A 137 -17.39 11.97 0.32
CA ALA A 137 -16.34 11.06 0.80
C ALA A 137 -15.47 10.49 -0.35
N GLY A 138 -16.05 10.35 -1.55
CA GLY A 138 -15.37 9.92 -2.75
C GLY A 138 -14.57 11.01 -3.49
N ALA A 139 -14.51 12.23 -2.95
CA ALA A 139 -13.81 13.37 -3.55
C ALA A 139 -12.56 13.74 -2.76
N HIS A 140 -11.37 13.26 -3.20
CA HIS A 140 -10.11 13.60 -2.52
C HIS A 140 -9.58 14.95 -3.02
N PRO A 141 -9.14 15.88 -2.13
CA PRO A 141 -8.72 17.23 -2.53
C PRO A 141 -7.40 17.28 -3.31
N THR A 142 -6.52 16.30 -3.13
CA THR A 142 -5.15 16.33 -3.67
C THR A 142 -4.88 15.17 -4.62
N TRP A 143 -5.35 13.95 -4.29
CA TRP A 143 -4.97 12.72 -4.97
C TRP A 143 -6.09 12.16 -5.85
N SER A 144 -5.73 11.72 -7.05
CA SER A 144 -6.60 10.90 -7.90
C SER A 144 -6.29 9.43 -7.64
N MET A 145 -7.11 8.78 -6.82
CA MET A 145 -6.93 7.39 -6.38
C MET A 145 -8.15 6.55 -6.72
N GLY A 146 -8.00 5.22 -6.56
CA GLY A 146 -9.14 4.32 -6.63
C GLY A 146 -10.20 4.60 -5.54
N PRO A 147 -11.47 4.19 -5.75
CA PRO A 147 -12.58 4.54 -4.85
C PRO A 147 -12.35 4.13 -3.39
N MET A 148 -11.76 2.95 -3.18
CA MET A 148 -11.50 2.43 -1.84
C MET A 148 -10.47 3.27 -1.07
N ASN A 149 -9.35 3.61 -1.72
CA ASN A 149 -8.32 4.44 -1.08
C ASN A 149 -8.83 5.86 -0.81
N THR A 150 -9.65 6.41 -1.70
CA THR A 150 -10.29 7.71 -1.51
C THR A 150 -11.22 7.70 -0.30
N LEU A 151 -12.06 6.68 -0.16
CA LEU A 151 -12.95 6.52 1.00
C LEU A 151 -12.17 6.31 2.30
N ASN A 152 -11.15 5.45 2.26
CA ASN A 152 -10.27 5.20 3.42
C ASN A 152 -9.53 6.47 3.85
N SER A 153 -9.14 7.33 2.90
CA SER A 153 -8.54 8.63 3.19
C SER A 153 -9.54 9.57 3.88
N ALA A 154 -10.79 9.61 3.42
CA ALA A 154 -11.84 10.44 3.99
C ALA A 154 -12.13 10.13 5.48
N THR A 155 -11.97 8.87 5.86
CA THR A 155 -12.21 8.37 7.22
C THR A 155 -10.94 8.25 8.06
N LEU A 156 -9.76 8.52 7.49
CA LEU A 156 -8.43 8.24 8.04
C LEU A 156 -8.15 6.74 8.30
N VAL A 157 -9.01 5.84 7.86
CA VAL A 157 -8.74 4.38 7.92
C VAL A 157 -7.50 4.04 7.11
N ASN A 158 -7.29 4.70 5.96
CA ASN A 158 -6.06 4.53 5.17
C ASN A 158 -4.81 4.75 6.03
N LYS A 159 -4.80 5.81 6.82
CA LYS A 159 -3.66 6.12 7.70
C LYS A 159 -3.49 5.11 8.83
N GLY A 160 -4.58 4.56 9.34
CA GLY A 160 -4.55 3.44 10.30
C GLY A 160 -3.93 2.17 9.69
N LEU A 161 -4.31 1.82 8.47
CA LEU A 161 -3.72 0.68 7.74
C LEU A 161 -2.22 0.90 7.50
N GLU A 162 -1.83 2.09 7.09
CA GLU A 162 -0.44 2.45 6.86
C GLU A 162 0.41 2.45 8.14
N LEU A 163 -0.18 2.81 9.28
CA LEU A 163 0.49 2.72 10.57
C LEU A 163 0.81 1.26 10.94
N ILE A 164 -0.13 0.35 10.69
CA ILE A 164 0.09 -1.10 10.87
C ILE A 164 1.16 -1.60 9.90
N GLU A 165 1.09 -1.20 8.65
CA GLU A 165 2.05 -1.55 7.62
C GLU A 165 3.47 -1.06 7.98
N ALA A 166 3.62 0.17 8.45
CA ALA A 166 4.90 0.71 8.90
C ALA A 166 5.52 -0.11 10.03
N ARG A 167 4.70 -0.52 11.02
CA ARG A 167 5.14 -1.40 12.10
C ARG A 167 5.65 -2.74 11.57
N LEU A 168 4.93 -3.34 10.63
CA LEU A 168 5.27 -4.65 10.06
C LEU A 168 6.54 -4.58 9.18
N LEU A 169 6.65 -3.58 8.31
CA LEU A 169 7.76 -3.44 7.38
C LEU A 169 9.07 -3.03 8.05
N PHE A 170 9.00 -2.11 9.01
CA PHE A 170 10.20 -1.47 9.57
C PHE A 170 10.52 -1.91 10.99
N GLY A 171 9.63 -2.68 11.64
CA GLY A 171 9.87 -3.19 12.99
C GLY A 171 9.87 -2.14 14.09
N VAL A 172 9.46 -0.91 13.82
CA VAL A 172 9.39 0.19 14.79
C VAL A 172 8.11 0.07 15.62
N ASP A 173 8.21 0.23 16.93
CA ASP A 173 7.06 0.14 17.82
C ASP A 173 6.06 1.28 17.58
N TYR A 174 4.77 1.01 17.80
CA TYR A 174 3.69 1.98 17.56
C TYR A 174 3.89 3.30 18.32
N ASP A 175 4.44 3.26 19.52
CA ASP A 175 4.75 4.46 20.33
C ASP A 175 5.78 5.37 19.66
N ASN A 176 6.56 4.81 18.74
CA ASN A 176 7.58 5.52 17.97
C ASN A 176 7.14 5.83 16.53
N ILE A 177 5.85 5.65 16.20
CA ILE A 177 5.28 6.03 14.91
C ILE A 177 4.28 7.16 15.13
N GLN A 178 4.59 8.35 14.64
CA GLN A 178 3.72 9.51 14.72
C GLN A 178 3.02 9.76 13.39
N VAL A 179 1.79 10.27 13.44
CA VAL A 179 1.06 10.75 12.28
C VAL A 179 1.02 12.26 12.28
N ALA A 180 1.44 12.88 11.18
CA ALA A 180 1.41 14.33 10.99
C ALA A 180 0.52 14.68 9.79
N VAL A 181 -0.49 15.53 10.00
CA VAL A 181 -1.33 16.03 8.91
C VAL A 181 -0.56 17.10 8.14
N HIS A 182 -0.26 16.81 6.87
CA HIS A 182 0.46 17.68 5.94
C HIS A 182 -0.35 17.85 4.64
N PRO A 183 -1.25 18.83 4.59
CA PRO A 183 -2.21 18.97 3.49
C PRO A 183 -1.59 19.20 2.13
N GLN A 184 -0.41 19.82 2.08
CA GLN A 184 0.32 20.09 0.85
C GLN A 184 0.87 18.83 0.19
N SER A 185 1.03 17.75 0.98
CA SER A 185 1.51 16.44 0.54
C SER A 185 2.83 16.50 -0.25
N ILE A 186 3.72 17.43 0.11
CA ILE A 186 5.06 17.57 -0.49
C ILE A 186 6.05 16.70 0.26
N VAL A 187 5.98 16.65 1.59
CA VAL A 187 6.75 15.70 2.41
C VAL A 187 5.91 14.43 2.56
N HIS A 188 6.45 13.30 2.11
CA HIS A 188 5.73 12.03 2.12
C HIS A 188 5.93 11.23 3.40
N SER A 189 7.12 11.30 4.00
CA SER A 189 7.42 10.75 5.33
C SER A 189 8.75 11.28 5.84
N MET A 190 9.01 11.11 7.15
CA MET A 190 10.26 11.51 7.79
C MET A 190 10.73 10.43 8.76
N VAL A 191 12.04 10.31 8.92
CA VAL A 191 12.68 9.47 9.94
C VAL A 191 13.53 10.35 10.83
N THR A 192 13.29 10.29 12.14
CA THR A 192 14.14 10.94 13.14
C THR A 192 15.04 9.89 13.80
N PHE A 193 16.32 10.15 13.84
CA PHE A 193 17.33 9.28 14.43
C PHE A 193 17.64 9.65 15.89
N CYS A 194 18.34 8.77 16.60
CA CYS A 194 18.65 8.95 18.03
C CYS A 194 19.56 10.15 18.33
N ASP A 195 20.32 10.62 17.34
CA ASP A 195 21.13 11.84 17.44
C ASP A 195 20.31 13.14 17.27
N GLY A 196 18.98 13.02 17.04
CA GLY A 196 18.07 14.13 16.79
C GLY A 196 17.99 14.57 15.33
N SER A 197 18.81 14.03 14.44
CA SER A 197 18.70 14.34 13.01
C SER A 197 17.39 13.80 12.42
N THR A 198 16.83 14.52 11.45
CA THR A 198 15.60 14.10 10.76
C THR A 198 15.82 14.15 9.25
N ILE A 199 15.57 13.04 8.60
CA ILE A 199 15.59 12.93 7.15
C ILE A 199 14.14 12.90 6.65
N ALA A 200 13.83 13.71 5.66
CA ALA A 200 12.51 13.80 5.03
C ALA A 200 12.62 13.49 3.54
N GLN A 201 11.72 12.68 3.04
CA GLN A 201 11.53 12.51 1.61
C GLN A 201 10.49 13.52 1.13
N ALA A 202 10.87 14.36 0.19
CA ALA A 202 10.00 15.36 -0.40
C ALA A 202 9.97 15.22 -1.93
N SER A 203 8.77 15.27 -2.49
CA SER A 203 8.53 15.26 -3.94
C SER A 203 7.19 15.92 -4.26
N PRO A 204 6.92 16.27 -5.53
CA PRO A 204 5.59 16.71 -5.92
C PRO A 204 4.52 15.68 -5.55
N PRO A 205 3.28 16.11 -5.21
CA PRO A 205 2.17 15.23 -4.89
C PRO A 205 1.67 14.51 -6.15
N SER A 206 2.41 13.51 -6.58
CA SER A 206 2.09 12.69 -7.75
C SER A 206 2.35 11.22 -7.46
N MET A 207 1.64 10.32 -8.17
CA MET A 207 1.79 8.87 -8.05
C MET A 207 3.04 8.32 -8.76
N LYS A 208 4.02 9.17 -9.07
CA LYS A 208 5.29 8.79 -9.72
C LYS A 208 6.46 8.60 -8.75
N ILE A 209 6.15 8.53 -7.47
CA ILE A 209 7.14 8.36 -6.40
C ILE A 209 7.69 6.94 -6.42
#